data_93bc37e449e2624787843e5997ea0596
#
_entry.id   93bc37e449e2624787843e5997ea0596
#
_cell.length_a   1.000
_cell.length_b   1.000
_cell.length_c   1.000
_cell.angle_alpha   90.00
_cell.angle_beta   90.00
_cell.angle_gamma   90.00
#
_symmetry.space_group_name_H-M   'P 1'
#
loop_
_entity.id
_entity.type
_entity.pdbx_description
1 polymer ?
#
loop_
_entity_poly.entity_id
_entity_poly.type
_entity_poly.pdbx_seq_one_letter_code
_entity_poly.pdbx_strand_id
1 'polypeptide(L)'
;LGAYPVLFAFGAYQLEKATEIRLRWTRFAMVILPLALGVFAMPLIMPLAKPEALANYYKKTGLSKTGSFKWEDQQMHPLPQDFADMMGWKELALKAGVVYNSLPQDQKMKTLVYCRGYFSAGALNYYRKEADLPDVYSDNASFLFWMPDKYDIKNLILVGHQIPSNDDIVFQQFEKMTI
;
A
#
# COMPACT_ATOMS: atom_id res chain seq x y z
N LEU A 1 18.24 -10.58 0.05
CA LEU A 1 17.25 -11.68 -0.09
C LEU A 1 17.83 -12.91 -0.81
N GLY A 2 18.75 -12.77 -1.78
CA GLY A 2 19.30 -13.89 -2.57
C GLY A 2 20.10 -14.96 -1.80
N ALA A 3 20.58 -14.68 -0.60
CA ALA A 3 21.34 -15.63 0.22
C ALA A 3 20.47 -16.69 0.93
N TYR A 4 19.19 -16.42 1.17
CA TYR A 4 18.32 -17.32 1.94
C TYR A 4 18.18 -18.72 1.33
N PRO A 5 17.97 -18.91 0.02
CA PRO A 5 17.84 -20.25 -0.57
C PRO A 5 19.08 -21.11 -0.32
N VAL A 6 20.27 -20.53 -0.40
CA VAL A 6 21.54 -21.23 -0.16
C VAL A 6 21.66 -21.65 1.31
N LEU A 7 21.32 -20.74 2.23
CA LEU A 7 21.33 -21.04 3.66
C LEU A 7 20.32 -22.14 4.03
N PHE A 8 19.11 -22.10 3.46
CA PHE A 8 18.11 -23.13 3.68
C PHE A 8 18.54 -24.49 3.10
N ALA A 9 19.10 -24.52 1.90
CA ALA A 9 19.59 -25.76 1.28
C ALA A 9 20.71 -26.40 2.12
N PHE A 10 21.69 -25.58 2.54
CA PHE A 10 22.77 -26.06 3.38
C PHE A 10 22.29 -26.51 4.77
N GLY A 11 21.40 -25.74 5.38
CA GLY A 11 20.79 -26.07 6.67
C GLY A 11 19.99 -27.38 6.61
N ALA A 12 19.21 -27.58 5.55
CA ALA A 12 18.45 -28.83 5.33
C ALA A 12 19.37 -30.05 5.20
N TYR A 13 20.45 -29.92 4.43
CA TYR A 13 21.43 -30.97 4.29
C TYR A 13 22.11 -31.35 5.64
N GLN A 14 22.54 -30.35 6.40
CA GLN A 14 23.15 -30.57 7.72
C GLN A 14 22.17 -31.21 8.70
N LEU A 15 20.91 -30.77 8.66
CA LEU A 15 19.84 -31.32 9.48
C LEU A 15 19.58 -32.80 9.13
N GLU A 16 19.48 -33.10 7.85
CA GLU A 16 19.30 -34.48 7.38
C GLU A 16 20.42 -35.39 7.88
N LYS A 17 21.67 -34.96 7.72
CA LYS A 17 22.84 -35.68 8.19
C LYS A 17 22.86 -35.88 9.71
N ALA A 18 22.53 -34.83 10.47
CA ALA A 18 22.50 -34.89 11.94
C ALA A 18 21.38 -35.79 12.49
N THR A 19 20.31 -35.96 11.72
CA THR A 19 19.13 -36.77 12.13
C THR A 19 19.03 -38.12 11.43
N GLU A 20 20.07 -38.57 10.76
CA GLU A 20 20.07 -39.79 9.94
C GLU A 20 19.79 -41.04 10.76
N ILE A 21 20.43 -41.17 11.93
CA ILE A 21 20.35 -42.35 12.80
C ILE A 21 19.32 -42.17 13.92
N ARG A 22 19.28 -40.98 14.52
CA ARG A 22 18.42 -40.66 15.66
C ARG A 22 17.57 -39.40 15.35
N LEU A 23 16.46 -39.27 16.04
CA LEU A 23 15.60 -38.06 15.97
C LEU A 23 14.98 -37.78 14.58
N ARG A 24 14.74 -38.82 13.75
CA ARG A 24 14.09 -38.65 12.43
C ARG A 24 12.76 -37.93 12.50
N TRP A 25 12.05 -38.05 13.61
CA TRP A 25 10.79 -37.37 13.87
C TRP A 25 10.94 -35.82 13.87
N THR A 26 12.12 -35.30 14.23
CA THR A 26 12.37 -33.85 14.24
C THR A 26 12.26 -33.23 12.86
N ARG A 27 12.50 -33.99 11.78
CA ARG A 27 12.32 -33.54 10.39
C ARG A 27 10.86 -33.18 10.14
N PHE A 28 9.93 -33.99 10.61
CA PHE A 28 8.50 -33.70 10.53
C PHE A 28 8.10 -32.49 11.40
N ALA A 29 8.63 -32.41 12.60
CA ALA A 29 8.37 -31.30 13.50
C ALA A 29 8.86 -29.97 12.91
N MET A 30 10.00 -29.95 12.24
CA MET A 30 10.54 -28.75 11.57
C MET A 30 9.73 -28.27 10.36
N VAL A 31 8.94 -29.15 9.75
CA VAL A 31 8.01 -28.79 8.70
C VAL A 31 6.65 -28.42 9.29
N ILE A 32 6.13 -29.25 10.20
CA ILE A 32 4.79 -29.09 10.75
C ILE A 32 4.70 -27.82 11.61
N LEU A 33 5.72 -27.53 12.42
CA LEU A 33 5.69 -26.41 13.35
C LEU A 33 5.59 -25.05 12.62
N PRO A 34 6.42 -24.73 11.62
CA PRO A 34 6.27 -23.49 10.84
C PRO A 34 4.93 -23.42 10.10
N LEU A 35 4.44 -24.54 9.55
CA LEU A 35 3.14 -24.58 8.90
C LEU A 35 2.01 -24.28 9.89
N ALA A 36 2.03 -24.90 11.06
CA ALA A 36 1.03 -24.66 12.10
C ALA A 36 1.06 -23.19 12.59
N LEU A 37 2.27 -22.66 12.81
CA LEU A 37 2.46 -21.24 13.16
C LEU A 37 1.97 -20.32 12.03
N GLY A 38 2.25 -20.65 10.77
CA GLY A 38 1.77 -19.90 9.61
C GLY A 38 0.24 -19.87 9.52
N VAL A 39 -0.41 -21.01 9.69
CA VAL A 39 -1.89 -21.10 9.74
C VAL A 39 -2.45 -20.28 10.90
N PHE A 40 -1.84 -20.36 12.08
CA PHE A 40 -2.24 -19.58 13.24
C PHE A 40 -2.05 -18.07 13.04
N ALA A 41 -0.96 -17.67 12.38
CA ALA A 41 -0.67 -16.27 12.09
C ALA A 41 -1.43 -15.73 10.86
N MET A 42 -2.05 -16.60 10.06
CA MET A 42 -2.72 -16.24 8.82
C MET A 42 -3.70 -15.06 8.93
N PRO A 43 -4.56 -14.98 9.97
CA PRO A 43 -5.46 -13.85 10.13
C PRO A 43 -4.76 -12.50 10.36
N LEU A 44 -3.51 -12.51 10.84
CA LEU A 44 -2.71 -11.28 11.04
C LEU A 44 -1.96 -10.85 9.77
N ILE A 45 -1.70 -11.81 8.87
CA ILE A 45 -0.88 -11.59 7.68
C ILE A 45 -1.77 -11.35 6.46
N MET A 46 -2.98 -11.92 6.46
CA MET A 46 -3.90 -11.87 5.32
C MET A 46 -5.28 -11.35 5.73
N PRO A 47 -5.89 -10.44 4.96
CA PRO A 47 -7.25 -9.95 5.21
C PRO A 47 -8.30 -11.00 4.79
N LEU A 48 -8.47 -12.05 5.62
CA LEU A 48 -9.35 -13.19 5.32
C LEU A 48 -10.85 -12.89 5.43
N ALA A 49 -11.23 -11.73 5.96
CA ALA A 49 -12.61 -11.31 6.15
C ALA A 49 -12.77 -9.80 5.96
N LYS A 50 -14.01 -9.33 5.96
CA LYS A 50 -14.31 -7.90 5.91
C LYS A 50 -13.66 -7.14 7.09
N PRO A 51 -13.28 -5.86 6.89
CA PRO A 51 -12.57 -5.07 7.89
C PRO A 51 -13.21 -5.07 9.28
N GLU A 52 -14.53 -4.94 9.35
CA GLU A 52 -15.27 -4.89 10.62
C GLU A 52 -15.23 -6.24 11.35
N ALA A 53 -15.32 -7.34 10.59
CA ALA A 53 -15.25 -8.69 11.15
C ALA A 53 -13.84 -8.99 11.68
N LEU A 54 -12.80 -8.56 10.96
CA LEU A 54 -11.40 -8.69 11.39
C LEU A 54 -11.14 -7.85 12.65
N ALA A 55 -11.55 -6.59 12.68
CA ALA A 55 -11.41 -5.71 13.84
C ALA A 55 -12.07 -6.33 15.10
N ASN A 56 -13.27 -6.90 14.95
CA ASN A 56 -13.96 -7.59 16.03
C ASN A 56 -13.21 -8.86 16.47
N TYR A 57 -12.68 -9.64 15.54
CA TYR A 57 -11.87 -10.81 15.82
C TYR A 57 -10.62 -10.44 16.62
N TYR A 58 -9.86 -9.44 16.18
CA TYR A 58 -8.65 -8.99 16.86
C TYR A 58 -8.92 -8.44 18.26
N LYS A 59 -10.05 -7.73 18.43
CA LYS A 59 -10.48 -7.26 19.75
C LYS A 59 -10.83 -8.42 20.68
N LYS A 60 -11.58 -9.42 20.20
CA LYS A 60 -11.98 -10.59 20.99
C LYS A 60 -10.81 -11.48 21.39
N THR A 61 -9.84 -11.66 20.51
CA THR A 61 -8.65 -12.47 20.75
C THR A 61 -7.55 -11.74 21.53
N GLY A 62 -7.69 -10.42 21.71
CA GLY A 62 -6.67 -9.60 22.37
C GLY A 62 -5.48 -9.25 21.46
N LEU A 63 -5.47 -9.70 20.20
CA LEU A 63 -4.43 -9.41 19.22
C LEU A 63 -4.29 -7.92 18.94
N SER A 64 -5.40 -7.16 19.01
CA SER A 64 -5.40 -5.70 18.85
C SER A 64 -4.52 -4.94 19.84
N LYS A 65 -4.02 -5.59 20.90
CA LYS A 65 -3.10 -5.01 21.88
C LYS A 65 -1.62 -5.23 21.54
N THR A 66 -1.34 -5.98 20.48
CA THR A 66 0.04 -6.24 20.04
C THR A 66 0.60 -5.08 19.21
N GLY A 67 1.93 -5.01 19.11
CA GLY A 67 2.60 -3.95 18.36
C GLY A 67 2.24 -3.88 16.87
N SER A 68 1.70 -4.95 16.29
CA SER A 68 1.25 -5.00 14.89
C SER A 68 0.08 -4.05 14.57
N PHE A 69 -0.59 -3.54 15.59
CA PHE A 69 -1.72 -2.60 15.46
C PHE A 69 -1.31 -1.15 15.76
N LYS A 70 -0.05 -0.93 16.07
CA LYS A 70 0.52 0.40 16.24
C LYS A 70 1.01 0.88 14.88
N TRP A 71 0.37 1.93 14.36
CA TRP A 71 0.72 2.50 13.06
C TRP A 71 1.91 3.47 13.14
N GLU A 72 2.30 4.03 12.01
CA GLU A 72 3.38 5.02 11.91
C GLU A 72 3.08 6.31 12.70
N ASP A 73 1.81 6.64 12.91
CA ASP A 73 1.35 7.73 13.78
C ASP A 73 1.55 7.45 15.28
N GLN A 74 2.12 6.29 15.61
CA GLN A 74 2.37 5.80 16.97
C GLN A 74 1.10 5.51 17.79
N GLN A 75 -0.09 5.50 17.16
CA GLN A 75 -1.37 5.19 17.79
C GLN A 75 -1.80 3.73 17.53
N MET A 76 -2.64 3.22 18.41
CA MET A 76 -3.22 1.87 18.27
C MET A 76 -4.51 1.95 17.44
N HIS A 77 -4.60 1.13 16.42
CA HIS A 77 -5.74 1.09 15.50
C HIS A 77 -6.46 -0.26 15.54
N PRO A 78 -7.72 -0.34 15.06
CA PRO A 78 -8.48 -1.59 15.08
C PRO A 78 -8.01 -2.64 14.07
N LEU A 79 -7.24 -2.23 13.05
CA LEU A 79 -6.67 -3.08 12.02
C LEU A 79 -5.16 -2.85 11.92
N PRO A 80 -4.37 -3.85 11.48
CA PRO A 80 -3.00 -3.61 11.04
C PRO A 80 -2.94 -2.55 9.94
N GLN A 81 -1.90 -1.72 9.93
CA GLN A 81 -1.74 -0.63 8.95
C GLN A 81 -1.79 -1.15 7.51
N ASP A 82 -1.08 -2.24 7.22
CA ASP A 82 -1.05 -2.85 5.88
C ASP A 82 -2.46 -3.16 5.34
N PHE A 83 -3.40 -3.55 6.22
CA PHE A 83 -4.78 -3.84 5.80
C PHE A 83 -5.58 -2.57 5.58
N ALA A 84 -5.36 -1.55 6.40
CA ALA A 84 -6.00 -0.26 6.22
C ALA A 84 -5.53 0.40 4.92
N ASP A 85 -4.24 0.29 4.60
CA ASP A 85 -3.62 0.84 3.40
C ASP A 85 -4.08 0.14 2.10
N MET A 86 -4.70 -1.04 2.19
CA MET A 86 -5.33 -1.71 1.04
C MET A 86 -6.70 -1.15 0.66
N MET A 87 -7.28 -0.27 1.48
CA MET A 87 -8.67 0.18 1.33
C MET A 87 -8.77 1.62 0.84
N GLY A 88 -9.95 1.95 0.27
CA GLY A 88 -10.27 3.34 -0.11
C GLY A 88 -9.73 3.80 -1.47
N TRP A 89 -8.91 3.00 -2.15
CA TRP A 89 -8.27 3.39 -3.41
C TRP A 89 -9.26 3.69 -4.53
N LYS A 90 -10.31 2.87 -4.67
CA LYS A 90 -11.37 3.09 -5.65
C LYS A 90 -12.14 4.38 -5.35
N GLU A 91 -12.49 4.60 -4.10
CA GLU A 91 -13.20 5.81 -3.65
C GLU A 91 -12.35 7.05 -3.88
N LEU A 92 -11.06 6.98 -3.61
CA LEU A 92 -10.12 8.07 -3.88
C LEU A 92 -10.10 8.42 -5.38
N ALA A 93 -10.00 7.41 -6.24
CA ALA A 93 -10.02 7.60 -7.69
C ALA A 93 -11.34 8.22 -8.17
N LEU A 94 -12.48 7.72 -7.67
CA LEU A 94 -13.80 8.28 -8.03
C LEU A 94 -13.95 9.73 -7.57
N LYS A 95 -13.48 10.09 -6.38
CA LYS A 95 -13.49 11.49 -5.89
C LYS A 95 -12.61 12.38 -6.76
N ALA A 96 -11.40 11.93 -7.10
CA ALA A 96 -10.53 12.66 -8.02
C ALA A 96 -11.18 12.84 -9.40
N GLY A 97 -11.87 11.79 -9.90
CA GLY A 97 -12.64 11.83 -11.14
C GLY A 97 -13.78 12.86 -11.10
N VAL A 98 -14.52 12.95 -10.01
CA VAL A 98 -15.56 13.97 -9.84
C VAL A 98 -14.97 15.37 -9.96
N VAL A 99 -13.84 15.64 -9.30
CA VAL A 99 -13.17 16.95 -9.38
C VAL A 99 -12.69 17.23 -10.81
N TYR A 100 -12.02 16.28 -11.45
CA TYR A 100 -11.54 16.44 -12.82
C TYR A 100 -12.70 16.68 -13.79
N ASN A 101 -13.80 15.92 -13.66
CA ASN A 101 -14.94 16.01 -14.56
C ASN A 101 -15.81 17.24 -14.34
N SER A 102 -15.68 17.92 -13.22
CA SER A 102 -16.32 19.23 -12.97
C SER A 102 -15.66 20.38 -13.73
N LEU A 103 -14.44 20.17 -14.26
CA LEU A 103 -13.73 21.19 -15.02
C LEU A 103 -14.32 21.36 -16.45
N PRO A 104 -14.34 22.60 -16.97
CA PRO A 104 -14.64 22.85 -18.38
C PRO A 104 -13.68 22.11 -19.31
N GLN A 105 -14.14 21.74 -20.51
CA GLN A 105 -13.39 20.90 -21.44
C GLN A 105 -12.06 21.52 -21.88
N ASP A 106 -12.01 22.84 -22.03
CA ASP A 106 -10.79 23.59 -22.35
C ASP A 106 -9.76 23.56 -21.23
N GLN A 107 -10.22 23.47 -19.99
CA GLN A 107 -9.35 23.35 -18.80
C GLN A 107 -8.86 21.91 -18.62
N LYS A 108 -9.69 20.90 -18.87
CA LYS A 108 -9.30 19.48 -18.75
C LYS A 108 -8.02 19.16 -19.50
N MET A 109 -7.87 19.64 -20.73
CA MET A 109 -6.68 19.40 -21.56
C MET A 109 -5.40 20.05 -21.00
N LYS A 110 -5.53 21.02 -20.10
CA LYS A 110 -4.42 21.74 -19.46
C LYS A 110 -4.32 21.43 -17.97
N THR A 111 -4.97 20.35 -17.52
CA THR A 111 -4.99 19.92 -16.13
C THR A 111 -4.15 18.68 -15.95
N LEU A 112 -3.16 18.76 -15.07
CA LEU A 112 -2.38 17.61 -14.62
C LEU A 112 -3.03 17.03 -13.36
N VAL A 113 -3.27 15.72 -13.34
CA VAL A 113 -3.62 14.98 -12.13
C VAL A 113 -2.34 14.39 -11.56
N TYR A 114 -1.99 14.81 -10.36
CA TYR A 114 -0.70 14.51 -9.76
C TYR A 114 -0.87 14.03 -8.33
N CYS A 115 -0.12 12.99 -7.97
CA CYS A 115 -0.03 12.44 -6.63
C CYS A 115 1.40 12.53 -6.12
N ARG A 116 1.57 12.94 -4.84
CA ARG A 116 2.91 12.95 -4.23
C ARG A 116 3.48 11.57 -4.01
N GLY A 117 2.62 10.57 -3.77
CA GLY A 117 3.04 9.19 -3.54
C GLY A 117 2.73 8.29 -4.75
N TYR A 118 3.67 7.40 -5.08
CA TYR A 118 3.48 6.43 -6.16
C TYR A 118 2.32 5.46 -5.89
N PHE A 119 1.99 5.16 -4.63
CA PHE A 119 0.84 4.33 -4.27
C PHE A 119 -0.47 4.94 -4.78
N SER A 120 -0.70 6.21 -4.45
CA SER A 120 -1.90 6.93 -4.90
C SER A 120 -1.93 7.05 -6.42
N ALA A 121 -0.80 7.39 -7.06
CA ALA A 121 -0.72 7.47 -8.51
C ALA A 121 -1.03 6.13 -9.18
N GLY A 122 -0.49 5.03 -8.64
CA GLY A 122 -0.78 3.68 -9.11
C GLY A 122 -2.24 3.30 -8.97
N ALA A 123 -2.84 3.60 -7.82
CA ALA A 123 -4.24 3.32 -7.57
C ALA A 123 -5.17 4.11 -8.48
N LEU A 124 -4.92 5.42 -8.64
CA LEU A 124 -5.73 6.24 -9.54
C LEU A 124 -5.60 5.79 -11.00
N ASN A 125 -4.40 5.44 -11.46
CA ASN A 125 -4.20 4.89 -12.80
C ASN A 125 -4.90 3.54 -12.99
N TYR A 126 -4.94 2.69 -11.97
CA TYR A 126 -5.66 1.41 -12.04
C TYR A 126 -7.17 1.61 -12.22
N TYR A 127 -7.77 2.53 -11.46
CA TYR A 127 -9.19 2.84 -11.51
C TYR A 127 -9.57 3.95 -12.50
N ARG A 128 -8.63 4.49 -13.28
CA ARG A 128 -8.84 5.68 -14.12
C ARG A 128 -10.00 5.57 -15.10
N LYS A 129 -10.22 4.38 -15.67
CA LYS A 129 -11.33 4.15 -16.62
C LYS A 129 -12.69 4.23 -15.96
N GLU A 130 -12.80 3.75 -14.71
CA GLU A 130 -14.05 3.82 -13.94
C GLU A 130 -14.30 5.24 -13.42
N ALA A 131 -13.24 5.97 -13.13
CA ALA A 131 -13.29 7.32 -12.60
C ALA A 131 -13.29 8.43 -13.67
N ASP A 132 -13.19 8.05 -14.95
CA ASP A 132 -13.05 8.97 -16.09
C ASP A 132 -11.92 9.99 -15.87
N LEU A 133 -10.75 9.47 -15.48
CA LEU A 133 -9.53 10.24 -15.24
C LEU A 133 -8.55 10.11 -16.42
N PRO A 134 -7.76 11.16 -16.70
CA PRO A 134 -6.59 11.06 -17.56
C PRO A 134 -5.48 10.22 -16.91
N ASP A 135 -4.31 10.17 -17.53
CA ASP A 135 -3.12 9.62 -16.89
C ASP A 135 -2.76 10.42 -15.64
N VAL A 136 -2.41 9.69 -14.57
CA VAL A 136 -2.07 10.27 -13.27
C VAL A 136 -0.58 10.11 -13.04
N TYR A 137 0.06 11.18 -12.65
CA TYR A 137 1.51 11.28 -12.55
C TYR A 137 2.00 11.42 -11.10
N SER A 138 3.26 11.09 -10.91
CA SER A 138 4.00 11.29 -9.66
C SER A 138 5.47 11.40 -9.97
N ASP A 139 6.21 12.21 -9.23
CA ASP A 139 7.66 12.27 -9.29
C ASP A 139 8.34 11.29 -8.34
N ASN A 140 7.53 10.47 -7.64
CA ASN A 140 8.03 9.53 -6.65
C ASN A 140 8.37 8.18 -7.29
N ALA A 141 9.53 7.64 -6.92
CA ALA A 141 10.04 6.33 -7.36
C ALA A 141 10.10 6.21 -8.90
N SER A 142 9.73 5.04 -9.42
CA SER A 142 9.75 4.78 -10.87
C SER A 142 8.71 5.57 -11.67
N PHE A 143 7.71 6.19 -11.03
CA PHE A 143 6.75 7.05 -11.70
C PHE A 143 7.38 8.28 -12.33
N LEU A 144 8.54 8.71 -11.82
CA LEU A 144 9.33 9.80 -12.42
C LEU A 144 9.65 9.54 -13.90
N PHE A 145 9.89 8.29 -14.29
CA PHE A 145 10.22 7.94 -15.68
C PHE A 145 9.02 8.06 -16.65
N TRP A 146 7.82 8.18 -16.12
CA TRP A 146 6.59 8.36 -16.92
C TRP A 146 6.10 9.79 -16.93
N MET A 147 6.79 10.69 -16.21
CA MET A 147 6.51 12.11 -16.27
C MET A 147 6.79 12.61 -17.69
N PRO A 148 5.87 13.35 -18.31
CA PRO A 148 6.09 13.88 -19.64
C PRO A 148 7.13 15.01 -19.64
N ASP A 149 7.95 15.05 -20.67
CA ASP A 149 9.03 16.03 -20.83
C ASP A 149 8.55 17.48 -20.99
N LYS A 150 7.35 17.67 -21.51
CA LYS A 150 6.75 18.99 -21.75
C LYS A 150 5.25 18.95 -21.47
N TYR A 151 4.81 19.91 -20.68
CA TYR A 151 3.40 20.11 -20.34
C TYR A 151 3.02 21.59 -20.42
N ASP A 152 1.95 21.90 -21.15
CA ASP A 152 1.26 23.19 -21.03
C ASP A 152 0.21 23.09 -19.93
N ILE A 153 0.68 23.05 -18.66
CA ILE A 153 -0.18 22.91 -17.48
C ILE A 153 -0.63 24.31 -17.06
N LYS A 154 -1.93 24.46 -16.88
CA LYS A 154 -2.54 25.64 -16.23
C LYS A 154 -3.23 25.30 -14.93
N ASN A 155 -3.65 24.06 -14.77
CA ASN A 155 -4.34 23.57 -13.57
C ASN A 155 -3.67 22.30 -13.06
N LEU A 156 -3.65 22.15 -11.74
CA LEU A 156 -3.16 20.97 -11.05
C LEU A 156 -4.24 20.43 -10.12
N ILE A 157 -4.58 19.16 -10.26
CA ILE A 157 -5.32 18.42 -9.25
C ILE A 157 -4.31 17.63 -8.46
N LEU A 158 -4.02 18.10 -7.24
CA LEU A 158 -3.12 17.44 -6.31
C LEU A 158 -3.91 16.48 -5.43
N VAL A 159 -3.57 15.19 -5.50
CA VAL A 159 -4.16 14.15 -4.65
C VAL A 159 -3.15 13.73 -3.59
N GLY A 160 -3.50 13.89 -2.32
CA GLY A 160 -2.62 13.58 -1.19
C GLY A 160 -3.35 13.53 0.13
N HIS A 161 -2.64 13.09 1.17
CA HIS A 161 -3.19 12.96 2.53
C HIS A 161 -3.15 14.28 3.34
N GLN A 162 -2.35 15.23 2.89
CA GLN A 162 -2.14 16.48 3.60
C GLN A 162 -2.35 17.66 2.66
N ILE A 163 -2.96 18.71 3.20
CA ILE A 163 -3.01 19.99 2.52
C ILE A 163 -1.58 20.54 2.54
N PRO A 164 -1.01 20.86 1.38
CA PRO A 164 0.33 21.39 1.32
C PRO A 164 0.44 22.74 2.05
N SER A 165 1.61 23.02 2.62
CA SER A 165 1.91 24.31 3.23
C SER A 165 2.13 25.39 2.16
N ASN A 166 1.98 26.65 2.53
CA ASN A 166 2.23 27.78 1.63
C ASN A 166 3.69 27.85 1.11
N ASP A 167 4.61 27.18 1.80
CA ASP A 167 6.03 27.11 1.43
C ASP A 167 6.34 26.02 0.40
N ASP A 168 5.32 25.24 0.01
CA ASP A 168 5.49 24.18 -0.96
C ASP A 168 5.76 24.75 -2.35
N ILE A 169 6.86 24.33 -2.98
CA ILE A 169 7.30 24.83 -4.30
C ILE A 169 6.23 24.64 -5.36
N VAL A 170 5.44 23.58 -5.30
CA VAL A 170 4.34 23.33 -6.23
C VAL A 170 3.28 24.43 -6.10
N PHE A 171 2.99 24.87 -4.86
CA PHE A 171 1.99 25.92 -4.62
C PHE A 171 2.41 27.30 -5.09
N GLN A 172 3.68 27.61 -4.98
CA GLN A 172 4.22 28.91 -5.40
C GLN A 172 4.07 29.15 -6.91
N GLN A 173 3.78 28.09 -7.67
CA GLN A 173 3.60 28.16 -9.13
C GLN A 173 2.15 28.41 -9.56
N PHE A 174 1.20 28.37 -8.62
CA PHE A 174 -0.22 28.55 -8.91
C PHE A 174 -0.79 29.73 -8.12
N GLU A 175 -1.58 30.57 -8.81
CA GLU A 175 -2.16 31.78 -8.22
C GLU A 175 -3.30 31.50 -7.24
N LYS A 176 -3.99 30.38 -7.39
CA LYS A 176 -5.19 30.03 -6.60
C LYS A 176 -5.23 28.56 -6.27
N MET A 177 -5.56 28.28 -5.01
CA MET A 177 -5.89 26.93 -4.53
C MET A 177 -7.37 26.85 -4.15
N THR A 178 -8.01 25.73 -4.47
CA THR A 178 -9.35 25.35 -3.99
C THR A 178 -9.22 23.96 -3.36
N ILE A 179 -9.77 23.78 -2.15
CA ILE A 179 -9.75 22.51 -1.40
C ILE A 179 -11.14 21.92 -1.44
#